data_07f4fab72b376ad347c9c4c828a3b941
#
_entry.id   07f4fab72b376ad347c9c4c828a3b941
#
_cell.length_a   1.000
_cell.length_b   1.000
_cell.length_c   1.000
_cell.angle_alpha   90.00
_cell.angle_beta   90.00
_cell.angle_gamma   90.00
#
_symmetry.space_group_name_H-M   'P 1'
#
loop_
_entity.id
_entity.type
_entity.pdbx_description
1 polymer ?
#
loop_
_entity_poly.entity_id
_entity_poly.type
_entity_poly.pdbx_seq_one_letter_code
_entity_poly.pdbx_strand_id
1 'polypeptide(L)'
;MISNATALICLSRINKLDLLKRLYSVIIIPTAVKEEVLIEGKEGYLSVYKAIKSGWIKVVNPKRKTKLGLGAGENQAINLAIERKDRIILDDAFAIKAAKAFDITILRTTTIIFIAYKNKLITKSQTLKILNQLIEIGYYISIKEYTILISKLK
;
A
#
# COMPACT_ATOMS: atom_id res chain seq x y z
N MET A 1 10.69 -1.83 0.23
CA MET A 1 9.24 -2.00 0.48
C MET A 1 8.50 -2.05 -0.85
N ILE A 2 7.74 -3.12 -1.08
CA ILE A 2 6.93 -3.30 -2.29
C ILE A 2 5.50 -2.91 -1.99
N SER A 3 4.76 -2.41 -2.98
CA SER A 3 3.34 -2.05 -2.84
C SER A 3 2.52 -2.56 -4.02
N ASN A 4 1.28 -3.00 -3.74
CA ASN A 4 0.25 -3.14 -4.76
C ASN A 4 -0.44 -1.78 -5.03
N ALA A 5 -1.44 -1.75 -5.92
CA ALA A 5 -2.10 -0.53 -6.34
C ALA A 5 -2.97 0.10 -5.24
N THR A 6 -3.67 -0.69 -4.41
CA THR A 6 -4.68 -0.20 -3.46
C THR A 6 -4.14 0.84 -2.50
N ALA A 7 -2.99 0.58 -1.85
CA ALA A 7 -2.39 1.54 -0.92
C ALA A 7 -2.02 2.86 -1.60
N LEU A 8 -1.44 2.80 -2.80
CA LEU A 8 -1.05 3.98 -3.57
C LEU A 8 -2.28 4.81 -3.97
N ILE A 9 -3.32 4.16 -4.49
CA ILE A 9 -4.58 4.81 -4.88
C ILE A 9 -5.25 5.46 -3.67
N CYS A 10 -5.45 4.71 -2.59
CA CYS A 10 -6.15 5.21 -1.41
C CYS A 10 -5.40 6.37 -0.75
N LEU A 11 -4.09 6.22 -0.53
CA LEU A 11 -3.29 7.26 0.10
C LEU A 11 -3.13 8.51 -0.78
N SER A 12 -3.05 8.37 -2.10
CA SER A 12 -3.01 9.51 -3.01
C SER A 12 -4.32 10.29 -3.04
N ARG A 13 -5.47 9.60 -3.03
CA ARG A 13 -6.81 10.23 -3.01
C ARG A 13 -7.07 11.07 -1.75
N ILE A 14 -6.51 10.69 -0.62
CA ILE A 14 -6.63 11.45 0.63
C ILE A 14 -5.42 12.36 0.90
N ASN A 15 -4.55 12.59 -0.09
CA ASN A 15 -3.34 13.42 0.00
C ASN A 15 -2.39 12.99 1.15
N LYS A 16 -2.19 11.67 1.32
CA LYS A 16 -1.31 11.07 2.34
C LYS A 16 -0.26 10.12 1.75
N LEU A 17 -0.03 10.19 0.44
CA LEU A 17 0.96 9.33 -0.23
C LEU A 17 2.39 9.56 0.31
N ASP A 18 2.70 10.78 0.77
CA ASP A 18 3.99 11.16 1.35
C ASP A 18 4.35 10.35 2.61
N LEU A 19 3.38 9.79 3.33
CA LEU A 19 3.64 8.92 4.48
C LEU A 19 4.48 7.70 4.08
N LEU A 20 4.27 7.15 2.89
CA LEU A 20 5.08 6.03 2.39
C LEU A 20 6.54 6.46 2.18
N LYS A 21 6.78 7.64 1.62
CA LYS A 21 8.12 8.19 1.44
C LYS A 21 8.81 8.42 2.78
N ARG A 22 8.09 9.00 3.75
CA ARG A 22 8.63 9.29 5.09
C ARG A 22 8.96 8.03 5.88
N LEU A 23 8.20 6.94 5.70
CA LEU A 23 8.43 5.67 6.38
C LEU A 23 9.50 4.80 5.73
N TYR A 24 9.59 4.80 4.42
CA TYR A 24 10.36 3.78 3.68
C TYR A 24 11.39 4.36 2.71
N SER A 25 11.40 5.66 2.50
CA SER A 25 12.25 6.40 1.53
C SER A 25 12.00 5.99 0.08
N VAL A 26 11.89 4.70 -0.22
CA VAL A 26 11.65 4.15 -1.56
C VAL A 26 10.55 3.09 -1.51
N ILE A 27 9.60 3.23 -2.43
CA ILE A 27 8.60 2.20 -2.73
C ILE A 27 8.91 1.61 -4.11
N ILE A 28 8.76 0.29 -4.23
CA ILE A 28 8.99 -0.43 -5.48
C ILE A 28 7.66 -1.05 -5.94
N ILE A 29 7.33 -0.85 -7.20
CA ILE A 29 6.11 -1.37 -7.82
C ILE A 29 6.45 -2.03 -9.18
N PRO A 30 5.75 -3.09 -9.58
CA PRO A 30 5.85 -3.62 -10.93
C PRO A 30 5.09 -2.77 -11.95
N THR A 31 5.36 -2.98 -13.24
CA THR A 31 4.69 -2.26 -14.33
C THR A 31 3.17 -2.42 -14.28
N ALA A 32 2.66 -3.61 -13.99
CA ALA A 32 1.21 -3.83 -13.88
C ALA A 32 0.56 -2.96 -12.80
N VAL A 33 1.22 -2.77 -11.64
CA VAL A 33 0.75 -1.83 -10.61
C VAL A 33 0.84 -0.40 -11.09
N LYS A 34 1.93 0.00 -11.78
CA LYS A 34 2.04 1.34 -12.38
C LYS A 34 0.87 1.63 -13.32
N GLU A 35 0.49 0.69 -14.17
CA GLU A 35 -0.63 0.83 -15.12
C GLU A 35 -1.97 0.99 -14.40
N GLU A 36 -2.20 0.26 -13.30
CA GLU A 36 -3.40 0.38 -12.48
C GLU A 36 -3.51 1.74 -11.77
N VAL A 37 -2.39 2.32 -11.30
CA VAL A 37 -2.42 3.58 -10.54
C VAL A 37 -2.32 4.83 -11.43
N LEU A 38 -1.76 4.72 -12.63
CA LEU A 38 -1.61 5.84 -13.56
C LEU A 38 -2.73 5.87 -14.60
N ILE A 39 -3.98 5.98 -14.13
CA ILE A 39 -5.15 6.21 -15.00
C ILE A 39 -5.42 7.71 -15.03
N GLU A 40 -5.23 8.32 -16.20
CA GLU A 40 -5.44 9.74 -16.41
C GLU A 40 -6.88 10.17 -16.04
N GLY A 41 -7.03 11.30 -15.37
CA GLY A 41 -8.31 11.80 -14.89
C GLY A 41 -8.82 11.16 -13.59
N LYS A 42 -8.17 10.15 -13.05
CA LYS A 42 -8.50 9.61 -11.74
C LYS A 42 -7.87 10.41 -10.61
N GLU A 43 -8.60 10.50 -9.49
CA GLU A 43 -8.07 11.13 -8.27
C GLU A 43 -6.77 10.45 -7.82
N GLY A 44 -5.79 11.27 -7.44
CA GLY A 44 -4.48 10.79 -6.98
C GLY A 44 -3.47 10.53 -8.09
N TYR A 45 -3.87 10.49 -9.37
CA TYR A 45 -2.97 10.29 -10.51
C TYR A 45 -1.72 11.17 -10.45
N LEU A 46 -1.89 12.50 -10.31
CA LEU A 46 -0.77 13.44 -10.30
C LEU A 46 0.23 13.19 -9.16
N SER A 47 -0.27 12.79 -7.99
CA SER A 47 0.59 12.50 -6.82
C SER A 47 1.47 11.29 -7.08
N VAL A 48 0.92 10.21 -7.62
CA VAL A 48 1.68 9.00 -7.97
C VAL A 48 2.62 9.27 -9.14
N TYR A 49 2.16 9.97 -10.18
CA TYR A 49 2.99 10.36 -11.33
C TYR A 49 4.24 11.16 -10.88
N LYS A 50 4.04 12.19 -10.03
CA LYS A 50 5.14 12.99 -9.47
C LYS A 50 6.10 12.14 -8.62
N ALA A 51 5.57 11.19 -7.84
CA ALA A 51 6.36 10.29 -7.02
C ALA A 51 7.27 9.37 -7.84
N ILE A 52 6.77 8.87 -8.98
CA ILE A 52 7.56 8.09 -9.93
C ILE A 52 8.62 8.98 -10.61
N LYS A 53 8.22 10.16 -11.11
CA LYS A 53 9.14 11.11 -11.75
C LYS A 53 10.27 11.57 -10.82
N SER A 54 9.98 11.79 -9.55
CA SER A 54 10.99 12.15 -8.53
C SER A 54 11.81 10.96 -8.01
N GLY A 55 11.53 9.74 -8.47
CA GLY A 55 12.34 8.54 -8.25
C GLY A 55 12.19 7.85 -6.91
N TRP A 56 11.29 8.29 -6.03
CA TRP A 56 11.04 7.56 -4.78
C TRP A 56 9.99 6.44 -4.90
N ILE A 57 9.16 6.45 -5.96
CA ILE A 57 8.47 5.24 -6.42
C ILE A 57 9.23 4.73 -7.64
N LYS A 58 9.80 3.54 -7.53
CA LYS A 58 10.59 2.90 -8.59
C LYS A 58 9.80 1.78 -9.24
N VAL A 59 9.85 1.70 -10.57
CA VAL A 59 9.20 0.63 -11.32
C VAL A 59 10.21 -0.46 -11.62
N VAL A 60 9.98 -1.67 -11.09
CA VAL A 60 10.84 -2.85 -11.26
C VAL A 60 9.97 -4.07 -11.45
N ASN A 61 10.16 -4.83 -12.51
CA ASN A 61 9.42 -6.07 -12.74
C ASN A 61 10.12 -7.28 -12.13
N PRO A 62 9.36 -8.25 -11.61
CA PRO A 62 9.94 -9.52 -11.16
C PRO A 62 10.43 -10.34 -12.35
N LYS A 63 11.53 -11.05 -12.17
CA LYS A 63 11.96 -12.13 -13.06
C LYS A 63 11.12 -13.38 -12.85
N ARG A 64 10.72 -13.63 -11.59
CA ARG A 64 9.84 -14.71 -11.19
C ARG A 64 8.46 -14.54 -11.83
N LYS A 65 7.91 -15.62 -12.42
CA LYS A 65 6.63 -15.62 -13.15
C LYS A 65 5.63 -16.65 -12.60
N THR A 66 5.63 -16.88 -11.29
CA THR A 66 4.67 -17.81 -10.68
C THR A 66 3.25 -17.25 -10.79
N LYS A 67 2.34 -18.06 -11.35
CA LYS A 67 0.91 -17.71 -11.43
C LYS A 67 0.25 -18.03 -10.10
N LEU A 68 -0.36 -17.03 -9.47
CA LEU A 68 -1.01 -17.14 -8.16
C LEU A 68 -2.53 -17.09 -8.25
N GLY A 69 -3.10 -17.02 -9.46
CA GLY A 69 -4.55 -16.91 -9.66
C GLY A 69 -5.12 -15.56 -9.26
N LEU A 70 -4.29 -14.50 -9.30
CA LEU A 70 -4.63 -13.13 -8.91
C LEU A 70 -4.60 -12.20 -10.12
N GLY A 71 -5.07 -10.96 -9.94
CA GLY A 71 -4.88 -9.88 -10.90
C GLY A 71 -3.40 -9.64 -11.21
N ALA A 72 -3.12 -9.03 -12.37
CA ALA A 72 -1.74 -8.83 -12.83
C ALA A 72 -0.89 -8.03 -11.83
N GLY A 73 -1.45 -6.98 -11.23
CA GLY A 73 -0.76 -6.13 -10.26
C GLY A 73 -0.37 -6.89 -9.00
N GLU A 74 -1.32 -7.57 -8.35
CA GLU A 74 -1.04 -8.38 -7.15
C GLU A 74 -0.07 -9.53 -7.46
N ASN A 75 -0.28 -10.23 -8.58
CA ASN A 75 0.56 -11.35 -8.97
C ASN A 75 2.02 -10.92 -9.15
N GLN A 76 2.26 -9.83 -9.86
CA GLN A 76 3.61 -9.30 -10.07
C GLN A 76 4.20 -8.73 -8.78
N ALA A 77 3.43 -8.01 -7.97
CA ALA A 77 3.91 -7.43 -6.72
C ALA A 77 4.34 -8.52 -5.72
N ILE A 78 3.55 -9.59 -5.58
CA ILE A 78 3.91 -10.73 -4.71
C ILE A 78 5.16 -11.45 -5.24
N ASN A 79 5.24 -11.73 -6.55
CA ASN A 79 6.44 -12.34 -7.14
C ASN A 79 7.68 -11.48 -6.89
N LEU A 80 7.56 -10.16 -7.00
CA LEU A 80 8.66 -9.23 -6.73
C LEU A 80 9.07 -9.25 -5.26
N ALA A 81 8.10 -9.31 -4.33
CA ALA A 81 8.37 -9.41 -2.90
C ALA A 81 9.10 -10.70 -2.52
N ILE A 82 8.68 -11.83 -3.11
CA ILE A 82 9.34 -13.13 -2.91
C ILE A 82 10.77 -13.09 -3.45
N GLU A 83 10.96 -12.61 -4.67
CA GLU A 83 12.27 -12.54 -5.33
C GLU A 83 13.26 -11.69 -4.56
N ARG A 84 12.78 -10.55 -4.03
CA ARG A 84 13.62 -9.59 -3.30
C ARG A 84 13.71 -9.87 -1.79
N LYS A 85 12.97 -10.86 -1.29
CA LYS A 85 12.81 -11.12 0.16
C LYS A 85 12.45 -9.84 0.93
N ASP A 86 11.55 -9.04 0.35
CA ASP A 86 11.13 -7.74 0.89
C ASP A 86 9.69 -7.81 1.37
N ARG A 87 9.31 -6.85 2.21
CA ARG A 87 7.94 -6.67 2.71
C ARG A 87 7.06 -6.11 1.61
N ILE A 88 5.76 -6.43 1.69
CA ILE A 88 4.77 -5.96 0.72
C ILE A 88 3.58 -5.29 1.43
N ILE A 89 3.08 -4.18 0.86
CA ILE A 89 1.80 -3.58 1.24
C ILE A 89 0.73 -4.20 0.34
N LEU A 90 -0.24 -4.87 0.98
CA LEU A 90 -1.25 -5.67 0.29
C LEU A 90 -2.55 -5.64 1.09
N ASP A 91 -3.66 -5.29 0.46
CA ASP A 91 -4.96 -5.10 1.14
C ASP A 91 -6.01 -6.14 0.75
N ASP A 92 -5.94 -6.70 -0.47
CA ASP A 92 -6.89 -7.70 -0.94
C ASP A 92 -6.78 -9.01 -0.15
N ALA A 93 -7.92 -9.52 0.32
CA ALA A 93 -7.97 -10.72 1.16
C ALA A 93 -7.49 -11.99 0.46
N PHE A 94 -7.81 -12.15 -0.85
CA PHE A 94 -7.37 -13.29 -1.63
C PHE A 94 -5.87 -13.23 -1.91
N ALA A 95 -5.38 -12.04 -2.26
CA ALA A 95 -3.96 -11.81 -2.47
C ALA A 95 -3.15 -12.03 -1.17
N ILE A 96 -3.64 -11.55 -0.02
CA ILE A 96 -3.04 -11.81 1.30
C ILE A 96 -2.99 -13.32 1.59
N LYS A 97 -4.10 -14.05 1.32
CA LYS A 97 -4.14 -15.49 1.51
C LYS A 97 -3.13 -16.23 0.64
N ALA A 98 -3.03 -15.86 -0.64
CA ALA A 98 -2.05 -16.42 -1.55
C ALA A 98 -0.60 -16.12 -1.12
N ALA A 99 -0.32 -14.88 -0.70
CA ALA A 99 1.00 -14.44 -0.28
C ALA A 99 1.47 -15.08 1.05
N LYS A 100 0.55 -15.48 1.93
CA LYS A 100 0.88 -16.19 3.19
C LYS A 100 1.57 -17.54 3.01
N ALA A 101 1.48 -18.15 1.83
CA ALA A 101 2.19 -19.39 1.51
C ALA A 101 3.71 -19.16 1.32
N PHE A 102 4.14 -17.91 1.25
CA PHE A 102 5.54 -17.52 1.08
C PHE A 102 6.01 -16.78 2.33
N ASP A 103 7.26 -16.94 2.67
CA ASP A 103 7.86 -16.32 3.87
C ASP A 103 8.18 -14.82 3.61
N ILE A 104 7.12 -14.02 3.43
CA ILE A 104 7.20 -12.56 3.26
C ILE A 104 6.30 -11.84 4.26
N THR A 105 6.76 -10.69 4.74
CA THR A 105 5.98 -9.86 5.66
C THR A 105 4.95 -9.02 4.87
N ILE A 106 3.67 -9.21 5.20
CA ILE A 106 2.56 -8.49 4.58
C ILE A 106 2.08 -7.40 5.53
N LEU A 107 1.95 -6.19 5.03
CA LEU A 107 1.37 -5.03 5.73
C LEU A 107 0.12 -4.56 4.98
N ARG A 108 -0.90 -4.13 5.73
CA ARG A 108 -2.08 -3.46 5.14
C ARG A 108 -1.91 -1.95 5.16
N THR A 109 -2.67 -1.23 4.35
CA THR A 109 -2.69 0.24 4.36
C THR A 109 -2.98 0.78 5.76
N THR A 110 -3.92 0.19 6.50
CA THR A 110 -4.22 0.54 7.90
C THR A 110 -3.01 0.34 8.82
N THR A 111 -2.22 -0.70 8.61
CA THR A 111 -0.98 -0.95 9.35
C THR A 111 0.05 0.15 9.08
N ILE A 112 0.17 0.62 7.84
CA ILE A 112 1.06 1.74 7.48
C ILE A 112 0.68 3.01 8.25
N ILE A 113 -0.61 3.33 8.32
CA ILE A 113 -1.10 4.48 9.10
C ILE A 113 -0.75 4.34 10.58
N PHE A 114 -0.92 3.15 11.14
CA PHE A 114 -0.56 2.88 12.54
C PHE A 114 0.96 2.99 12.77
N ILE A 115 1.79 2.50 11.86
CA ILE A 115 3.25 2.65 11.93
C ILE A 115 3.64 4.14 11.87
N ALA A 116 3.00 4.93 11.01
CA ALA A 116 3.23 6.37 10.94
C ALA A 116 2.92 7.08 12.28
N TYR A 117 1.82 6.69 12.93
CA TYR A 117 1.49 7.15 14.27
C TYR A 117 2.56 6.75 15.31
N LYS A 118 2.95 5.47 15.35
CA LYS A 118 3.98 4.98 16.28
C LYS A 118 5.32 5.68 16.12
N ASN A 119 5.68 6.02 14.88
CA ASN A 119 6.89 6.78 14.56
C ASN A 119 6.71 8.31 14.75
N LYS A 120 5.59 8.75 15.33
CA LYS A 120 5.29 10.17 15.61
C LYS A 120 5.28 11.05 14.34
N LEU A 121 5.06 10.46 13.16
CA LEU A 121 4.91 11.19 11.90
C LEU A 121 3.53 11.87 11.80
N ILE A 122 2.54 11.33 12.49
CA ILE A 122 1.18 11.83 12.60
C ILE A 122 0.69 11.71 14.05
N THR A 123 -0.20 12.61 14.45
CA THR A 123 -0.81 12.60 15.78
C THR A 123 -1.98 11.60 15.85
N LYS A 124 -2.48 11.33 17.06
CA LYS A 124 -3.70 10.52 17.26
C LYS A 124 -4.89 11.10 16.49
N SER A 125 -5.12 12.41 16.58
CA SER A 125 -6.21 13.09 15.85
C SER A 125 -6.08 12.94 14.34
N GLN A 126 -4.87 13.11 13.81
CA GLN A 126 -4.60 12.89 12.38
C GLN A 126 -4.81 11.44 11.96
N THR A 127 -4.43 10.47 12.80
CA THR A 127 -4.65 9.05 12.55
C THR A 127 -6.14 8.73 12.40
N LEU A 128 -6.97 9.21 13.34
CA LEU A 128 -8.42 9.03 13.29
C LEU A 128 -9.03 9.66 12.03
N LYS A 129 -8.61 10.90 11.70
CA LYS A 129 -9.04 11.58 10.48
C LYS A 129 -8.68 10.78 9.22
N ILE A 130 -7.47 10.25 9.13
CA ILE A 130 -7.01 9.46 7.98
C ILE A 130 -7.81 8.16 7.86
N LEU A 131 -8.06 7.44 8.96
CA LEU A 131 -8.86 6.22 8.94
C LEU A 131 -10.29 6.50 8.45
N ASN A 132 -10.92 7.58 8.91
CA ASN A 132 -12.25 7.99 8.44
C ASN A 132 -12.24 8.37 6.96
N GLN A 133 -11.26 9.14 6.50
CA GLN A 133 -11.11 9.46 5.07
C GLN A 133 -10.94 8.22 4.21
N LEU A 134 -10.19 7.20 4.67
CA LEU A 134 -10.07 5.92 3.96
C LEU A 134 -11.43 5.23 3.82
N ILE A 135 -12.24 5.21 4.89
CA ILE A 135 -13.60 4.64 4.86
C ILE A 135 -14.49 5.42 3.89
N GLU A 136 -14.46 6.74 3.92
CA GLU A 136 -15.24 7.63 3.06
C GLU A 136 -14.95 7.40 1.56
N ILE A 137 -13.72 7.09 1.19
CA ILE A 137 -13.36 6.77 -0.20
C ILE A 137 -13.60 5.30 -0.59
N GLY A 138 -14.19 4.51 0.31
CA GLY A 138 -14.55 3.11 0.05
C GLY A 138 -13.49 2.07 0.43
N TYR A 139 -12.43 2.45 1.15
CA TYR A 139 -11.50 1.46 1.69
C TYR A 139 -12.18 0.66 2.80
N TYR A 140 -12.15 -0.67 2.68
CA TYR A 140 -12.82 -1.52 3.66
C TYR A 140 -11.97 -1.75 4.91
N ILE A 141 -12.54 -1.36 6.06
CA ILE A 141 -12.01 -1.69 7.40
C ILE A 141 -13.15 -2.38 8.15
N SER A 142 -12.94 -3.60 8.64
CA SER A 142 -13.93 -4.27 9.47
C SER A 142 -14.07 -3.56 10.82
N ILE A 143 -15.26 -3.65 11.44
CA ILE A 143 -15.50 -3.09 12.78
C ILE A 143 -14.47 -3.59 13.77
N LYS A 144 -14.16 -4.89 13.74
CA LYS A 144 -13.14 -5.50 14.61
C LYS A 144 -11.76 -4.87 14.40
N GLU A 145 -11.32 -4.71 13.15
CA GLU A 145 -10.03 -4.08 12.82
C GLU A 145 -10.00 -2.62 13.29
N TYR A 146 -11.05 -1.85 12.99
CA TYR A 146 -11.16 -0.46 13.40
C TYR A 146 -11.08 -0.31 14.93
N THR A 147 -11.84 -1.13 15.68
CA THR A 147 -11.82 -1.13 17.15
C THR A 147 -10.42 -1.44 17.71
N ILE A 148 -9.73 -2.45 17.14
CA ILE A 148 -8.37 -2.81 17.54
C ILE A 148 -7.40 -1.65 17.26
N LEU A 149 -7.49 -1.02 16.09
CA LEU A 149 -6.62 0.11 15.74
C LEU A 149 -6.82 1.27 16.72
N ILE A 150 -8.08 1.65 17.00
CA ILE A 150 -8.39 2.76 17.90
C ILE A 150 -7.93 2.47 19.34
N SER A 151 -8.13 1.24 19.84
CA SER A 151 -7.71 0.88 21.20
C SER A 151 -6.20 1.00 21.42
N LYS A 152 -5.41 0.93 20.33
CA LYS A 152 -3.95 1.08 20.37
C LYS A 152 -3.47 2.55 20.25
N LEU A 153 -4.37 3.47 19.98
CA LEU A 153 -4.06 4.91 19.94
C LEU A 153 -4.14 5.49 21.37
N LYS A 154 -3.02 5.62 22.01
CA LYS A 154 -2.91 6.18 23.36
C LYS A 154 -2.85 7.70 23.34
#